data_fb5185cccc3633eea65bbc1b7c7d3868
#
_entry.id   fb5185cccc3633eea65bbc1b7c7d3868
#
_cell.length_a   1.000
_cell.length_b   1.000
_cell.length_c   1.000
_cell.angle_alpha   90.00
_cell.angle_beta   90.00
_cell.angle_gamma   90.00
#
_symmetry.space_group_name_H-M   'P 1'
#
loop_
_entity.id
_entity.type
_entity.pdbx_description
1 polymer ?
#
loop_
_entity_poly.entity_id
_entity_poly.type
_entity_poly.pdbx_seq_one_letter_code
_entity_poly.pdbx_strand_id
1 'polypeptide(L)'
;MYTATPSRYDDMIYNQCGKSGLKLPAISLGLWQNFGADTSQAKVKEKIFRAFDLGITHFDLANNYGPPPGSAEAAMGTILNSELNRYRDELIISTKAGYDMWPGPYGDGGSRKYLISSLDQSLKRLNLDYVDIFYHHRYDPNTPLEETMAALDAIVRQGKALYIGLSNYGPKETKQAATILKQLGTPCVVNQPSYSMLNRWIEGGLQDVLAEEGIGTVAFAPLAMGLLTSKYLHAIPEGSRAAKNDWFKANVTEEQVGKVKELHKMAENRGQTMAQFALAWVLREGSVTSALIGASSIEQIEENVAALNNLSFSREELHAIDSIVGSDK
;
A
#
# COMPACT_ATOMS: atom_id res chain seq x y z
N MET A 1 -19.83 10.88 -18.87
CA MET A 1 -18.63 11.52 -18.29
C MET A 1 -18.74 11.34 -16.76
N TYR A 2 -17.71 10.82 -16.10
CA TYR A 2 -17.71 10.65 -14.64
C TYR A 2 -17.70 12.02 -13.94
N THR A 3 -18.47 12.12 -12.87
CA THR A 3 -18.47 13.28 -11.96
C THR A 3 -18.39 12.73 -10.54
N ALA A 4 -17.31 13.08 -9.81
CA ALA A 4 -17.10 12.61 -8.46
C ALA A 4 -18.17 13.18 -7.50
N THR A 5 -18.54 12.37 -6.51
CA THR A 5 -19.49 12.76 -5.46
C THR A 5 -18.96 13.99 -4.70
N PRO A 6 -19.75 15.07 -4.56
CA PRO A 6 -19.31 16.27 -3.84
C PRO A 6 -18.91 16.01 -2.38
N SER A 7 -19.60 15.09 -1.71
CA SER A 7 -19.37 14.71 -0.31
C SER A 7 -18.24 13.68 -0.10
N ARG A 8 -17.44 13.36 -1.13
CA ARG A 8 -16.41 12.31 -1.04
C ARG A 8 -15.40 12.46 0.08
N TYR A 9 -15.22 13.67 0.60
CA TYR A 9 -14.24 13.94 1.65
C TYR A 9 -14.84 13.97 3.07
N ASP A 10 -16.17 13.89 3.20
CA ASP A 10 -16.84 14.14 4.48
C ASP A 10 -16.57 13.04 5.53
N ASP A 11 -16.50 11.78 5.11
CA ASP A 11 -16.32 10.62 5.99
C ASP A 11 -14.90 10.04 6.00
N MET A 12 -14.02 10.46 5.07
CA MET A 12 -12.66 9.96 5.00
C MET A 12 -11.74 10.70 5.97
N ILE A 13 -10.97 9.94 6.74
CA ILE A 13 -9.93 10.48 7.62
C ILE A 13 -8.65 10.68 6.79
N TYR A 14 -8.05 11.88 6.86
CA TYR A 14 -6.79 12.20 6.22
C TYR A 14 -5.70 12.43 7.26
N ASN A 15 -4.70 11.54 7.30
CA ASN A 15 -3.60 11.58 8.24
C ASN A 15 -2.40 12.28 7.63
N GLN A 16 -1.69 13.08 8.42
CA GLN A 16 -0.41 13.66 8.01
C GLN A 16 0.64 12.54 7.82
N CYS A 17 1.36 12.56 6.70
CA CYS A 17 2.38 11.58 6.40
C CYS A 17 3.70 11.96 7.11
N GLY A 18 3.92 11.41 8.28
CA GLY A 18 5.05 11.74 9.15
C GLY A 18 5.08 13.23 9.50
N LYS A 19 6.24 13.86 9.33
CA LYS A 19 6.44 15.31 9.54
C LYS A 19 6.40 16.12 8.23
N SER A 20 5.97 15.49 7.12
CA SER A 20 5.83 16.18 5.83
C SER A 20 4.52 16.98 5.76
N GLY A 21 4.37 17.85 4.75
CA GLY A 21 3.09 18.53 4.46
C GLY A 21 2.06 17.63 3.75
N LEU A 22 2.45 16.42 3.34
CA LEU A 22 1.58 15.50 2.63
C LEU A 22 0.54 14.89 3.58
N LYS A 23 -0.72 14.82 3.15
CA LYS A 23 -1.77 14.05 3.82
C LYS A 23 -2.16 12.86 2.95
N LEU A 24 -2.38 11.72 3.58
CA LEU A 24 -2.89 10.52 2.92
C LEU A 24 -4.23 10.09 3.53
N PRO A 25 -5.16 9.52 2.76
CA PRO A 25 -6.38 8.94 3.30
C PRO A 25 -6.01 7.75 4.21
N ALA A 26 -6.75 7.54 5.28
CA ALA A 26 -6.53 6.41 6.18
C ALA A 26 -6.63 5.05 5.47
N ILE A 27 -7.40 4.98 4.38
CA ILE A 27 -7.47 3.84 3.46
C ILE A 27 -6.99 4.28 2.08
N SER A 28 -5.99 3.59 1.54
CA SER A 28 -5.46 3.76 0.17
C SER A 28 -5.76 2.54 -0.68
N LEU A 29 -5.85 2.68 -2.00
CA LEU A 29 -6.11 1.57 -2.92
C LEU A 29 -4.85 1.15 -3.68
N GLY A 30 -4.42 -0.11 -3.48
CA GLY A 30 -3.32 -0.73 -4.21
C GLY A 30 -3.80 -1.44 -5.47
N LEU A 31 -3.12 -1.19 -6.58
CA LEU A 31 -3.50 -1.69 -7.90
C LEU A 31 -2.64 -2.89 -8.35
N TRP A 32 -2.19 -3.72 -7.41
CA TRP A 32 -1.32 -4.87 -7.75
C TRP A 32 -2.04 -5.94 -8.57
N GLN A 33 -3.23 -6.39 -8.13
CA GLN A 33 -4.03 -7.42 -8.81
C GLN A 33 -5.44 -6.89 -9.07
N ASN A 34 -6.14 -7.45 -10.06
CA ASN A 34 -7.50 -7.04 -10.47
C ASN A 34 -7.56 -5.65 -11.13
N PHE A 35 -6.41 -5.09 -11.55
CA PHE A 35 -6.30 -3.81 -12.23
C PHE A 35 -5.41 -3.87 -13.49
N GLY A 36 -4.89 -5.07 -13.81
CA GLY A 36 -4.10 -5.34 -15.01
C GLY A 36 -4.95 -5.69 -16.23
N ALA A 37 -4.29 -6.21 -17.28
CA ALA A 37 -4.93 -6.53 -18.55
C ALA A 37 -5.89 -7.74 -18.49
N ASP A 38 -5.84 -8.53 -17.41
CA ASP A 38 -6.78 -9.63 -17.13
C ASP A 38 -8.14 -9.16 -16.62
N THR A 39 -8.28 -7.87 -16.34
CA THR A 39 -9.52 -7.25 -15.87
C THR A 39 -10.02 -6.24 -16.89
N SER A 40 -11.31 -6.28 -17.26
CA SER A 40 -11.86 -5.33 -18.21
C SER A 40 -11.73 -3.89 -17.72
N GLN A 41 -11.41 -2.97 -18.61
CA GLN A 41 -11.25 -1.55 -18.29
C GLN A 41 -12.51 -0.95 -17.63
N ALA A 42 -13.70 -1.43 -17.96
CA ALA A 42 -14.95 -1.01 -17.32
C ALA A 42 -14.94 -1.34 -15.81
N LYS A 43 -14.59 -2.59 -15.45
CA LYS A 43 -14.49 -3.02 -14.04
C LYS A 43 -13.38 -2.30 -13.28
N VAL A 44 -12.27 -1.96 -13.95
CA VAL A 44 -11.22 -1.14 -13.34
C VAL A 44 -11.75 0.25 -13.04
N LYS A 45 -12.41 0.91 -14.00
CA LYS A 45 -13.03 2.24 -13.85
C LYS A 45 -14.04 2.28 -12.70
N GLU A 46 -14.95 1.33 -12.65
CA GLU A 46 -15.98 1.24 -11.60
C GLU A 46 -15.34 1.23 -10.20
N LYS A 47 -14.31 0.43 -9.98
CA LYS A 47 -13.59 0.35 -8.71
C LYS A 47 -12.85 1.65 -8.38
N ILE A 48 -12.15 2.24 -9.35
CA ILE A 48 -11.40 3.49 -9.18
C ILE A 48 -12.37 4.65 -8.85
N PHE A 49 -13.47 4.76 -9.58
CA PHE A 49 -14.46 5.82 -9.36
C PHE A 49 -15.13 5.67 -8.00
N ARG A 50 -15.54 4.44 -7.63
CA ARG A 50 -16.13 4.22 -6.32
C ARG A 50 -15.16 4.50 -5.18
N ALA A 51 -13.90 4.10 -5.33
CA ALA A 51 -12.86 4.42 -4.35
C ALA A 51 -12.72 5.95 -4.17
N PHE A 52 -12.65 6.70 -5.26
CA PHE A 52 -12.56 8.16 -5.20
C PHE A 52 -13.82 8.79 -4.62
N ASP A 53 -15.02 8.30 -4.95
CA ASP A 53 -16.29 8.75 -4.37
C ASP A 53 -16.40 8.48 -2.85
N LEU A 54 -15.61 7.54 -2.33
CA LEU A 54 -15.47 7.24 -0.90
C LEU A 54 -14.30 7.98 -0.22
N GLY A 55 -13.66 8.92 -0.92
CA GLY A 55 -12.56 9.73 -0.38
C GLY A 55 -11.18 9.07 -0.47
N ILE A 56 -11.03 7.93 -1.13
CA ILE A 56 -9.71 7.37 -1.39
C ILE A 56 -9.03 8.21 -2.48
N THR A 57 -8.08 9.04 -2.09
CA THR A 57 -7.32 9.89 -3.01
C THR A 57 -5.97 9.29 -3.39
N HIS A 58 -5.47 8.30 -2.66
CA HIS A 58 -4.19 7.66 -2.92
C HIS A 58 -4.37 6.33 -3.65
N PHE A 59 -3.83 6.27 -4.88
CA PHE A 59 -3.78 5.09 -5.74
C PHE A 59 -2.32 4.64 -5.90
N ASP A 60 -2.03 3.44 -5.43
CA ASP A 60 -0.66 2.93 -5.32
C ASP A 60 -0.38 1.85 -6.37
N LEU A 61 0.63 2.10 -7.19
CA LEU A 61 1.07 1.25 -8.29
C LEU A 61 2.53 0.79 -8.09
N ALA A 62 3.03 0.02 -9.05
CA ALA A 62 4.43 -0.24 -9.29
C ALA A 62 4.64 -0.57 -10.77
N ASN A 63 5.87 -0.39 -11.26
CA ASN A 63 6.22 -0.65 -12.66
C ASN A 63 5.89 -2.09 -13.10
N ASN A 64 5.99 -3.07 -12.19
CA ASN A 64 5.76 -4.49 -12.45
C ASN A 64 4.34 -4.98 -12.09
N TYR A 65 3.40 -4.09 -11.71
CA TYR A 65 2.03 -4.50 -11.39
C TYR A 65 1.23 -4.83 -12.66
N GLY A 66 0.38 -5.84 -12.51
CA GLY A 66 -0.46 -6.39 -13.57
C GLY A 66 -1.11 -7.69 -13.14
N PRO A 67 -1.19 -8.76 -13.93
CA PRO A 67 -0.43 -9.11 -15.14
C PRO A 67 -0.92 -8.44 -16.44
N PRO A 68 -0.06 -8.37 -17.48
CA PRO A 68 1.40 -8.46 -17.43
C PRO A 68 2.03 -7.23 -16.74
N PRO A 69 3.33 -7.25 -16.37
CA PRO A 69 4.01 -6.09 -15.79
C PRO A 69 3.77 -4.80 -16.57
N GLY A 70 3.44 -3.71 -15.86
CA GLY A 70 3.12 -2.40 -16.45
C GLY A 70 1.67 -2.21 -16.86
N SER A 71 0.86 -3.28 -16.92
CA SER A 71 -0.54 -3.16 -17.37
C SER A 71 -1.44 -2.42 -16.39
N ALA A 72 -1.16 -2.48 -15.08
CA ALA A 72 -1.90 -1.71 -14.08
C ALA A 72 -1.66 -0.20 -14.26
N GLU A 73 -0.41 0.22 -14.50
CA GLU A 73 -0.10 1.63 -14.81
C GLU A 73 -0.76 2.08 -16.13
N ALA A 74 -0.76 1.25 -17.17
CA ALA A 74 -1.40 1.58 -18.44
C ALA A 74 -2.93 1.72 -18.29
N ALA A 75 -3.58 0.84 -17.51
CA ALA A 75 -5.01 0.92 -17.22
C ALA A 75 -5.35 2.19 -16.43
N MET A 76 -4.57 2.53 -15.40
CA MET A 76 -4.75 3.77 -14.63
C MET A 76 -4.46 5.01 -15.49
N GLY A 77 -3.43 5.00 -16.33
CA GLY A 77 -3.09 6.08 -17.24
C GLY A 77 -4.25 6.42 -18.21
N THR A 78 -4.94 5.40 -18.73
CA THR A 78 -6.14 5.59 -19.53
C THR A 78 -7.25 6.34 -18.76
N ILE A 79 -7.44 6.03 -17.48
CA ILE A 79 -8.46 6.64 -16.63
C ILE A 79 -8.06 8.08 -16.25
N LEU A 80 -6.80 8.28 -15.88
CA LEU A 80 -6.25 9.60 -15.54
C LEU A 80 -6.36 10.58 -16.72
N ASN A 81 -6.11 10.09 -17.93
CA ASN A 81 -6.12 10.94 -19.13
C ASN A 81 -7.53 11.20 -19.69
N SER A 82 -8.54 10.50 -19.19
CA SER A 82 -9.94 10.66 -19.63
C SER A 82 -10.82 11.24 -18.52
N GLU A 83 -11.35 10.40 -17.67
CA GLU A 83 -12.37 10.79 -16.71
C GLU A 83 -11.82 11.49 -15.47
N LEU A 84 -10.59 11.16 -15.03
CA LEU A 84 -9.98 11.73 -13.82
C LEU A 84 -9.00 12.88 -14.11
N ASN A 85 -8.80 13.29 -15.36
CA ASN A 85 -7.88 14.37 -15.72
C ASN A 85 -8.14 15.65 -14.89
N ARG A 86 -9.39 16.07 -14.79
CA ARG A 86 -9.80 17.29 -14.06
C ARG A 86 -9.63 17.19 -12.53
N TYR A 87 -9.36 15.98 -12.00
CA TYR A 87 -9.15 15.72 -10.59
C TYR A 87 -7.69 15.40 -10.26
N ARG A 88 -6.77 15.56 -11.24
CA ARG A 88 -5.35 15.20 -11.03
C ARG A 88 -4.75 15.79 -9.76
N ASP A 89 -5.06 17.06 -9.47
CA ASP A 89 -4.52 17.78 -8.31
C ASP A 89 -5.17 17.34 -6.98
N GLU A 90 -6.24 16.57 -7.03
CA GLU A 90 -6.90 15.97 -5.86
C GLU A 90 -6.40 14.54 -5.58
N LEU A 91 -5.56 13.98 -6.46
CA LEU A 91 -5.10 12.59 -6.41
C LEU A 91 -3.64 12.51 -6.01
N ILE A 92 -3.32 11.48 -5.23
CA ILE A 92 -1.96 11.04 -4.96
C ILE A 92 -1.73 9.77 -5.79
N ILE A 93 -0.90 9.86 -6.79
CA ILE A 93 -0.51 8.73 -7.64
C ILE A 93 0.91 8.32 -7.26
N SER A 94 1.06 7.10 -6.76
CA SER A 94 2.36 6.55 -6.44
C SER A 94 2.74 5.39 -7.35
N THR A 95 4.03 5.27 -7.64
CA THR A 95 4.58 4.08 -8.32
C THR A 95 5.95 3.71 -7.75
N LYS A 96 6.43 2.54 -8.10
CA LYS A 96 7.64 1.94 -7.51
C LYS A 96 8.48 1.24 -8.58
N ALA A 97 9.79 1.13 -8.32
CA ALA A 97 10.70 0.25 -9.05
C ALA A 97 11.70 -0.42 -8.08
N GLY A 98 12.11 -1.66 -8.36
CA GLY A 98 13.02 -2.42 -7.50
C GLY A 98 12.95 -3.93 -7.69
N TYR A 99 11.98 -4.43 -8.45
CA TYR A 99 11.83 -5.83 -8.84
C TYR A 99 11.98 -5.99 -10.35
N ASP A 100 12.17 -7.24 -10.81
CA ASP A 100 12.29 -7.58 -12.23
C ASP A 100 11.19 -6.92 -13.07
N MET A 101 11.62 -6.22 -14.11
CA MET A 101 10.73 -5.55 -15.05
C MET A 101 11.03 -5.92 -16.51
N TRP A 102 12.29 -6.16 -16.86
CA TRP A 102 12.71 -6.61 -18.19
C TRP A 102 13.97 -7.49 -18.10
N PRO A 103 14.22 -8.34 -19.11
CA PRO A 103 15.38 -9.24 -19.11
C PRO A 103 16.71 -8.51 -19.14
N GLY A 104 17.75 -9.15 -18.58
CA GLY A 104 19.13 -8.68 -18.64
C GLY A 104 19.57 -7.92 -17.39
N PRO A 105 20.80 -7.40 -17.37
CA PRO A 105 21.45 -6.91 -16.14
C PRO A 105 20.96 -5.54 -15.67
N TYR A 106 20.03 -4.92 -16.37
CA TYR A 106 19.55 -3.55 -16.07
C TYR A 106 18.07 -3.49 -15.74
N GLY A 107 17.41 -4.63 -15.57
CA GLY A 107 15.95 -4.72 -15.41
C GLY A 107 15.48 -4.91 -13.97
N ASP A 108 16.36 -4.85 -12.96
CA ASP A 108 16.08 -5.09 -11.55
C ASP A 108 16.97 -4.25 -10.63
N GLY A 109 16.68 -4.22 -9.34
CA GLY A 109 17.51 -3.69 -8.27
C GLY A 109 17.38 -2.21 -8.01
N GLY A 110 18.45 -1.61 -7.43
CA GLY A 110 18.47 -0.22 -6.95
C GLY A 110 19.37 0.73 -7.73
N SER A 111 19.96 0.30 -8.85
CA SER A 111 20.90 1.13 -9.60
C SER A 111 20.25 2.40 -10.16
N ARG A 112 21.02 3.48 -10.23
CA ARG A 112 20.59 4.74 -10.86
C ARG A 112 20.02 4.52 -12.26
N LYS A 113 20.66 3.65 -13.05
CA LYS A 113 20.22 3.34 -14.41
C LYS A 113 18.82 2.73 -14.41
N TYR A 114 18.59 1.74 -13.54
CA TYR A 114 17.31 1.04 -13.46
C TYR A 114 16.20 1.96 -12.95
N LEU A 115 16.43 2.70 -11.86
CA LEU A 115 15.39 3.53 -11.23
C LEU A 115 14.92 4.66 -12.15
N ILE A 116 15.83 5.39 -12.78
CA ILE A 116 15.47 6.48 -13.70
C ILE A 116 14.74 5.93 -14.93
N SER A 117 15.27 4.86 -15.55
CA SER A 117 14.63 4.24 -16.72
C SER A 117 13.24 3.68 -16.39
N SER A 118 13.09 3.10 -15.20
CA SER A 118 11.80 2.56 -14.74
C SER A 118 10.77 3.65 -14.57
N LEU A 119 11.12 4.75 -13.90
CA LEU A 119 10.18 5.88 -13.74
C LEU A 119 9.81 6.52 -15.08
N ASP A 120 10.77 6.68 -16.00
CA ASP A 120 10.48 7.20 -17.33
C ASP A 120 9.48 6.34 -18.11
N GLN A 121 9.59 5.02 -17.96
CA GLN A 121 8.63 4.09 -18.54
C GLN A 121 7.27 4.13 -17.81
N SER A 122 7.27 4.24 -16.49
CA SER A 122 6.05 4.37 -15.68
C SER A 122 5.28 5.63 -16.03
N LEU A 123 5.95 6.78 -16.15
CA LEU A 123 5.33 8.05 -16.56
C LEU A 123 4.67 7.94 -17.95
N LYS A 124 5.33 7.25 -18.89
CA LYS A 124 4.73 7.00 -20.21
C LYS A 124 3.48 6.13 -20.14
N ARG A 125 3.47 5.05 -19.32
CA ARG A 125 2.29 4.20 -19.14
C ARG A 125 1.15 4.93 -18.44
N LEU A 126 1.47 5.73 -17.42
CA LEU A 126 0.51 6.54 -16.68
C LEU A 126 0.03 7.76 -17.48
N ASN A 127 0.76 8.15 -18.52
CA ASN A 127 0.56 9.38 -19.30
C ASN A 127 0.54 10.63 -18.38
N LEU A 128 1.56 10.72 -17.52
CA LEU A 128 1.78 11.79 -16.57
C LEU A 128 3.17 12.39 -16.75
N ASP A 129 3.33 13.65 -16.41
CA ASP A 129 4.64 14.32 -16.37
C ASP A 129 5.37 13.99 -15.05
N TYR A 130 4.63 13.73 -13.97
CA TYR A 130 5.16 13.38 -12.65
C TYR A 130 4.21 12.45 -11.89
N VAL A 131 4.77 11.70 -10.93
CA VAL A 131 4.02 11.03 -9.87
C VAL A 131 4.14 11.79 -8.56
N ASP A 132 3.18 11.63 -7.66
CA ASP A 132 3.24 12.28 -6.35
C ASP A 132 4.28 11.63 -5.46
N ILE A 133 4.32 10.28 -5.42
CA ILE A 133 5.31 9.53 -4.65
C ILE A 133 5.99 8.50 -5.55
N PHE A 134 7.32 8.50 -5.55
CA PHE A 134 8.10 7.42 -6.15
C PHE A 134 8.82 6.61 -5.08
N TYR A 135 8.62 5.29 -5.08
CA TYR A 135 9.25 4.39 -4.12
C TYR A 135 10.40 3.61 -4.72
N HIS A 136 11.48 3.43 -3.95
CA HIS A 136 12.33 2.26 -4.14
C HIS A 136 11.63 1.07 -3.49
N HIS A 137 11.30 0.05 -4.32
CA HIS A 137 10.33 -1.00 -3.98
C HIS A 137 10.86 -2.01 -2.96
N ARG A 138 12.17 -2.19 -2.89
CA ARG A 138 12.87 -3.03 -1.91
C ARG A 138 14.31 -2.60 -1.75
N TYR A 139 14.90 -2.86 -0.59
CA TYR A 139 16.34 -2.73 -0.39
C TYR A 139 17.10 -3.66 -1.34
N ASP A 140 18.14 -3.12 -1.99
CA ASP A 140 19.05 -3.86 -2.86
C ASP A 140 20.45 -3.90 -2.22
N PRO A 141 20.88 -5.05 -1.67
CA PRO A 141 22.18 -5.18 -1.03
C PRO A 141 23.37 -5.15 -2.01
N ASN A 142 23.10 -5.27 -3.31
CA ASN A 142 24.13 -5.29 -4.36
C ASN A 142 24.42 -3.91 -4.94
N THR A 143 23.60 -2.90 -4.63
CA THR A 143 23.81 -1.52 -5.05
C THR A 143 24.19 -0.66 -3.82
N PRO A 144 25.26 0.15 -3.90
CA PRO A 144 25.56 1.10 -2.83
C PRO A 144 24.35 1.97 -2.51
N LEU A 145 24.00 2.07 -1.22
CA LEU A 145 22.80 2.79 -0.80
C LEU A 145 22.84 4.26 -1.23
N GLU A 146 24.02 4.86 -1.23
CA GLU A 146 24.28 6.23 -1.69
C GLU A 146 23.91 6.42 -3.16
N GLU A 147 24.18 5.43 -4.03
CA GLU A 147 23.79 5.48 -5.45
C GLU A 147 22.28 5.47 -5.60
N THR A 148 21.61 4.56 -4.89
CA THR A 148 20.15 4.46 -4.89
C THR A 148 19.51 5.76 -4.40
N MET A 149 19.95 6.29 -3.28
CA MET A 149 19.39 7.53 -2.69
C MET A 149 19.69 8.74 -3.59
N ALA A 150 20.89 8.83 -4.17
CA ALA A 150 21.22 9.89 -5.13
C ALA A 150 20.42 9.78 -6.44
N ALA A 151 19.99 8.58 -6.84
CA ALA A 151 19.07 8.42 -7.96
C ALA A 151 17.67 8.96 -7.63
N LEU A 152 17.17 8.67 -6.44
CA LEU A 152 15.88 9.17 -5.95
C LEU A 152 15.89 10.71 -5.83
N ASP A 153 16.94 11.30 -5.25
CA ASP A 153 17.12 12.76 -5.21
C ASP A 153 17.12 13.38 -6.62
N ALA A 154 17.85 12.77 -7.56
CA ALA A 154 17.89 13.26 -8.95
C ALA A 154 16.51 13.23 -9.62
N ILE A 155 15.68 12.22 -9.33
CA ILE A 155 14.29 12.09 -9.81
C ILE A 155 13.43 13.27 -9.33
N VAL A 156 13.52 13.62 -8.05
CA VAL A 156 12.79 14.78 -7.49
C VAL A 156 13.28 16.09 -8.10
N ARG A 157 14.59 16.27 -8.19
CA ARG A 157 15.18 17.49 -8.83
C ARG A 157 14.80 17.64 -10.30
N GLN A 158 14.53 16.54 -11.01
CA GLN A 158 14.02 16.55 -12.38
C GLN A 158 12.50 16.83 -12.46
N GLY A 159 11.82 16.96 -11.32
CA GLY A 159 10.37 17.17 -11.27
C GLY A 159 9.53 15.96 -11.67
N LYS A 160 10.13 14.75 -11.69
CA LYS A 160 9.44 13.51 -12.08
C LYS A 160 8.70 12.83 -10.91
N ALA A 161 9.03 13.19 -9.68
CA ALA A 161 8.30 12.84 -8.47
C ALA A 161 8.31 14.02 -7.51
N LEU A 162 7.21 14.20 -6.75
CA LEU A 162 7.14 15.25 -5.73
C LEU A 162 7.77 14.77 -4.41
N TYR A 163 7.58 13.52 -4.06
CA TYR A 163 8.05 12.90 -2.83
C TYR A 163 8.73 11.56 -3.08
N ILE A 164 9.59 11.17 -2.14
CA ILE A 164 10.28 9.88 -2.14
C ILE A 164 9.76 9.01 -1.00
N GLY A 165 9.53 7.73 -1.32
CA GLY A 165 9.24 6.69 -0.37
C GLY A 165 10.21 5.50 -0.48
N LEU A 166 10.24 4.71 0.59
CA LEU A 166 10.95 3.43 0.65
C LEU A 166 9.93 2.31 0.89
N SER A 167 10.21 1.10 0.42
CA SER A 167 9.38 -0.06 0.69
C SER A 167 10.25 -1.27 0.99
N ASN A 168 9.82 -2.13 1.92
CA ASN A 168 10.57 -3.33 2.33
C ASN A 168 12.01 -3.06 2.77
N TYR A 169 12.23 -1.95 3.48
CA TYR A 169 13.48 -1.62 4.15
C TYR A 169 13.38 -1.95 5.63
N GLY A 170 14.42 -2.58 6.17
CA GLY A 170 14.55 -2.83 7.61
C GLY A 170 14.85 -1.55 8.40
N PRO A 171 14.84 -1.59 9.75
CA PRO A 171 15.10 -0.42 10.59
C PRO A 171 16.44 0.24 10.29
N LYS A 172 17.50 -0.55 10.17
CA LYS A 172 18.87 -0.07 9.92
C LYS A 172 18.97 0.63 8.56
N GLU A 173 18.51 -0.03 7.51
CA GLU A 173 18.56 0.46 6.13
C GLU A 173 17.69 1.69 5.96
N THR A 174 16.53 1.74 6.63
CA THR A 174 15.65 2.92 6.64
C THR A 174 16.35 4.12 7.27
N LYS A 175 17.00 3.95 8.42
CA LYS A 175 17.73 5.03 9.11
C LYS A 175 18.89 5.57 8.28
N GLN A 176 19.66 4.67 7.65
CA GLN A 176 20.76 5.06 6.76
C GLN A 176 20.26 5.81 5.53
N ALA A 177 19.24 5.28 4.85
CA ALA A 177 18.63 5.91 3.68
C ALA A 177 18.05 7.30 4.00
N ALA A 178 17.32 7.42 5.12
CA ALA A 178 16.77 8.70 5.59
C ALA A 178 17.88 9.74 5.84
N THR A 179 18.99 9.33 6.47
CA THR A 179 20.14 10.20 6.71
C THR A 179 20.74 10.72 5.39
N ILE A 180 20.97 9.83 4.41
CA ILE A 180 21.53 10.21 3.11
C ILE A 180 20.58 11.16 2.37
N LEU A 181 19.29 10.81 2.27
CA LEU A 181 18.30 11.65 1.59
C LEU A 181 18.15 13.02 2.24
N LYS A 182 18.21 13.11 3.57
CA LYS A 182 18.18 14.38 4.29
C LYS A 182 19.41 15.25 3.99
N GLN A 183 20.60 14.66 3.89
CA GLN A 183 21.83 15.37 3.48
C GLN A 183 21.75 15.86 2.05
N LEU A 184 21.08 15.15 1.15
CA LEU A 184 20.83 15.56 -0.23
C LEU A 184 19.75 16.66 -0.34
N GLY A 185 18.98 16.92 0.72
CA GLY A 185 17.90 17.90 0.73
C GLY A 185 16.56 17.37 0.21
N THR A 186 16.44 16.05 0.03
CA THR A 186 15.23 15.35 -0.42
C THR A 186 14.81 14.32 0.63
N PRO A 187 14.14 14.71 1.73
CA PRO A 187 13.82 13.79 2.82
C PRO A 187 12.85 12.69 2.34
N CYS A 188 13.06 11.46 2.86
CA CYS A 188 12.07 10.40 2.73
C CYS A 188 10.82 10.75 3.52
N VAL A 189 9.64 10.71 2.90
CA VAL A 189 8.39 11.08 3.58
C VAL A 189 7.57 9.88 4.03
N VAL A 190 7.77 8.71 3.44
CA VAL A 190 6.96 7.53 3.68
C VAL A 190 7.75 6.23 3.55
N ASN A 191 7.48 5.26 4.43
CA ASN A 191 7.91 3.88 4.26
C ASN A 191 6.67 3.00 4.07
N GLN A 192 6.74 2.05 3.11
CA GLN A 192 5.67 1.11 2.82
C GLN A 192 6.10 -0.31 3.18
N PRO A 193 5.85 -0.78 4.42
CA PRO A 193 6.09 -2.16 4.85
C PRO A 193 4.84 -3.02 4.77
N SER A 194 5.01 -4.37 4.77
CA SER A 194 3.91 -5.28 5.09
C SER A 194 3.59 -5.20 6.59
N TYR A 195 2.31 -5.04 6.92
CA TYR A 195 1.86 -4.99 8.32
C TYR A 195 0.42 -5.44 8.45
N SER A 196 0.16 -6.34 9.38
CA SER A 196 -1.17 -6.84 9.72
C SER A 196 -1.16 -7.44 11.12
N MET A 197 -2.32 -7.83 11.65
CA MET A 197 -2.42 -8.55 12.93
C MET A 197 -1.57 -9.83 12.96
N LEU A 198 -1.36 -10.48 11.80
CA LEU A 198 -0.60 -11.73 11.66
C LEU A 198 0.86 -11.53 11.20
N ASN A 199 1.27 -10.28 10.93
CA ASN A 199 2.63 -9.94 10.53
C ASN A 199 3.00 -8.61 11.15
N ARG A 200 3.67 -8.66 12.30
CA ARG A 200 3.96 -7.52 13.17
C ARG A 200 5.44 -7.11 13.20
N TRP A 201 6.23 -7.58 12.27
CA TRP A 201 7.68 -7.38 12.24
C TRP A 201 8.14 -5.92 12.36
N ILE A 202 7.33 -4.95 11.92
CA ILE A 202 7.68 -3.52 12.00
C ILE A 202 7.72 -3.01 13.44
N GLU A 203 7.03 -3.68 14.37
CA GLU A 203 7.04 -3.35 15.81
C GLU A 203 8.40 -3.64 16.45
N GLY A 204 9.23 -4.47 15.80
CA GLY A 204 10.61 -4.77 16.20
C GLY A 204 11.64 -3.69 15.80
N GLY A 205 11.30 -2.40 15.92
CA GLY A 205 12.21 -1.26 15.77
C GLY A 205 12.01 -0.40 14.53
N LEU A 206 11.30 -0.87 13.49
CA LEU A 206 11.05 -0.01 12.32
C LEU A 206 10.12 1.16 12.69
N GLN A 207 9.07 0.93 13.47
CA GLN A 207 8.16 1.99 13.91
C GLN A 207 8.90 3.09 14.68
N ASP A 208 9.85 2.72 15.55
CA ASP A 208 10.67 3.67 16.31
C ASP A 208 11.50 4.55 15.38
N VAL A 209 12.17 3.93 14.39
CA VAL A 209 12.97 4.66 13.40
C VAL A 209 12.09 5.61 12.58
N LEU A 210 10.90 5.18 12.15
CA LEU A 210 9.98 6.02 11.38
C LEU A 210 9.49 7.22 12.20
N ALA A 211 9.18 7.01 13.48
CA ALA A 211 8.77 8.08 14.39
C ALA A 211 9.91 9.10 14.64
N GLU A 212 11.15 8.62 14.89
CA GLU A 212 12.33 9.47 15.07
C GLU A 212 12.59 10.35 13.84
N GLU A 213 12.63 9.73 12.65
CA GLU A 213 12.93 10.43 11.40
C GLU A 213 11.73 11.24 10.87
N GLY A 214 10.54 11.07 11.43
CA GLY A 214 9.32 11.74 11.00
C GLY A 214 8.81 11.26 9.65
N ILE A 215 8.94 9.96 9.39
CA ILE A 215 8.50 9.27 8.17
C ILE A 215 7.15 8.62 8.42
N GLY A 216 6.19 8.81 7.52
CA GLY A 216 4.88 8.16 7.58
C GLY A 216 4.93 6.69 7.20
N THR A 217 3.88 5.94 7.55
CA THR A 217 3.78 4.50 7.27
C THR A 217 2.56 4.21 6.40
N VAL A 218 2.77 3.57 5.26
CA VAL A 218 1.68 3.00 4.43
C VAL A 218 1.77 1.48 4.55
N ALA A 219 0.84 0.86 5.27
CA ALA A 219 0.86 -0.58 5.54
C ALA A 219 0.26 -1.36 4.36
N PHE A 220 1.05 -2.14 3.62
CA PHE A 220 0.50 -3.05 2.62
C PHE A 220 0.18 -4.42 3.22
N ALA A 221 -0.70 -5.18 2.53
CA ALA A 221 -1.26 -6.46 2.98
C ALA A 221 -1.90 -6.41 4.40
N PRO A 222 -2.65 -5.35 4.76
CA PRO A 222 -3.23 -5.22 6.10
C PRO A 222 -4.23 -6.33 6.43
N LEU A 223 -4.80 -6.98 5.41
CA LEU A 223 -5.69 -8.14 5.52
C LEU A 223 -4.95 -9.48 5.33
N ALA A 224 -3.62 -9.53 5.45
CA ALA A 224 -2.79 -10.72 5.25
C ALA A 224 -3.18 -11.47 3.95
N MET A 225 -3.24 -10.72 2.83
CA MET A 225 -3.65 -11.22 1.50
C MET A 225 -5.05 -11.86 1.47
N GLY A 226 -5.93 -11.50 2.39
CA GLY A 226 -7.30 -11.97 2.52
C GLY A 226 -7.52 -13.03 3.59
N LEU A 227 -6.47 -13.46 4.32
CA LEU A 227 -6.62 -14.39 5.45
C LEU A 227 -7.41 -13.76 6.59
N LEU A 228 -7.21 -12.46 6.85
CA LEU A 228 -7.98 -11.67 7.83
C LEU A 228 -9.32 -11.19 7.26
N THR A 229 -10.06 -12.12 6.66
CA THR A 229 -11.45 -11.96 6.22
C THR A 229 -12.24 -13.21 6.53
N SER A 230 -13.55 -13.20 6.37
CA SER A 230 -14.39 -14.41 6.54
C SER A 230 -14.14 -15.49 5.47
N LYS A 231 -13.38 -15.18 4.43
CA LYS A 231 -13.23 -16.00 3.22
C LYS A 231 -12.67 -17.40 3.46
N TYR A 232 -11.74 -17.57 4.41
CA TYR A 232 -11.02 -18.82 4.66
C TYR A 232 -11.40 -19.50 5.98
N LEU A 233 -12.43 -19.03 6.67
CA LEU A 233 -12.84 -19.56 7.99
C LEU A 233 -13.29 -21.03 7.97
N HIS A 234 -13.84 -21.51 6.84
CA HIS A 234 -14.41 -22.86 6.74
C HIS A 234 -13.68 -23.73 5.72
N ALA A 235 -13.30 -23.17 4.59
CA ALA A 235 -12.62 -23.87 3.49
C ALA A 235 -11.87 -22.87 2.61
N ILE A 236 -11.02 -23.38 1.72
CA ILE A 236 -10.40 -22.56 0.64
C ILE A 236 -11.40 -22.52 -0.53
N PRO A 237 -12.07 -21.39 -0.80
CA PRO A 237 -13.05 -21.31 -1.88
C PRO A 237 -12.38 -21.52 -3.24
N GLU A 238 -13.10 -22.18 -4.15
CA GLU A 238 -12.68 -22.30 -5.54
C GLU A 238 -12.49 -20.92 -6.18
N GLY A 239 -11.45 -20.76 -6.99
CA GLY A 239 -11.10 -19.48 -7.62
C GLY A 239 -10.49 -18.43 -6.68
N SER A 240 -10.36 -18.71 -5.37
CA SER A 240 -9.68 -17.83 -4.42
C SER A 240 -8.17 -17.74 -4.71
N ARG A 241 -7.49 -16.75 -4.10
CA ARG A 241 -6.02 -16.62 -4.19
C ARG A 241 -5.32 -17.88 -3.70
N ALA A 242 -5.75 -18.46 -2.59
CA ALA A 242 -5.17 -19.69 -2.05
C ALA A 242 -5.40 -20.91 -2.96
N ALA A 243 -6.48 -20.94 -3.74
CA ALA A 243 -6.72 -21.99 -4.72
C ALA A 243 -5.82 -21.87 -5.96
N LYS A 244 -5.32 -20.67 -6.27
CA LYS A 244 -4.53 -20.35 -7.47
C LYS A 244 -3.03 -20.19 -7.20
N ASN A 245 -2.61 -20.10 -5.95
CA ASN A 245 -1.23 -19.79 -5.57
C ASN A 245 -0.79 -20.69 -4.41
N ASP A 246 0.06 -21.67 -4.71
CA ASP A 246 0.53 -22.66 -3.74
C ASP A 246 1.32 -22.04 -2.59
N TRP A 247 2.12 -20.99 -2.86
CA TRP A 247 2.84 -20.28 -1.83
C TRP A 247 1.88 -19.64 -0.82
N PHE A 248 0.81 -19.00 -1.30
CA PHE A 248 -0.19 -18.44 -0.39
C PHE A 248 -1.02 -19.51 0.30
N LYS A 249 -1.35 -20.61 -0.39
CA LYS A 249 -2.05 -21.75 0.18
C LYS A 249 -1.30 -22.34 1.38
N ALA A 250 0.02 -22.40 1.33
CA ALA A 250 0.87 -22.85 2.42
C ALA A 250 0.75 -22.00 3.69
N ASN A 251 0.32 -20.75 3.59
CA ASN A 251 0.10 -19.86 4.72
C ASN A 251 -1.33 -20.00 5.32
N VAL A 252 -2.26 -20.70 4.66
CA VAL A 252 -3.61 -20.98 5.17
C VAL A 252 -3.56 -22.27 6.00
N THR A 253 -2.84 -22.22 7.12
CA THR A 253 -2.70 -23.38 8.05
C THR A 253 -3.86 -23.45 9.02
N GLU A 254 -4.09 -24.63 9.63
CA GLU A 254 -5.11 -24.80 10.67
C GLU A 254 -4.85 -23.86 11.86
N GLU A 255 -3.59 -23.66 12.24
CA GLU A 255 -3.20 -22.71 13.30
C GLU A 255 -3.64 -21.29 12.95
N GLN A 256 -3.29 -20.80 11.75
CA GLN A 256 -3.66 -19.45 11.32
C GLN A 256 -5.17 -19.27 11.22
N VAL A 257 -5.88 -20.26 10.67
CA VAL A 257 -7.34 -20.26 10.61
C VAL A 257 -7.95 -20.27 12.01
N GLY A 258 -7.35 -21.01 12.96
CA GLY A 258 -7.75 -21.00 14.37
C GLY A 258 -7.66 -19.60 14.98
N LYS A 259 -6.53 -18.93 14.82
CA LYS A 259 -6.34 -17.51 15.27
C LYS A 259 -7.40 -16.59 14.65
N VAL A 260 -7.61 -16.69 13.34
CA VAL A 260 -8.60 -15.85 12.64
C VAL A 260 -10.02 -16.09 13.12
N LYS A 261 -10.38 -17.34 13.48
CA LYS A 261 -11.71 -17.66 14.06
C LYS A 261 -11.93 -16.99 15.42
N GLU A 262 -10.89 -16.93 16.25
CA GLU A 262 -10.99 -16.23 17.54
C GLU A 262 -11.10 -14.71 17.36
N LEU A 263 -10.27 -14.13 16.47
CA LEU A 263 -10.34 -12.71 16.10
C LEU A 263 -11.71 -12.36 15.48
N HIS A 264 -12.29 -13.26 14.69
CA HIS A 264 -13.61 -13.05 14.08
C HIS A 264 -14.71 -12.90 15.12
N LYS A 265 -14.69 -13.70 16.20
CA LYS A 265 -15.64 -13.52 17.32
C LYS A 265 -15.50 -12.17 17.99
N MET A 266 -14.27 -11.66 18.12
CA MET A 266 -14.05 -10.31 18.66
C MET A 266 -14.61 -9.24 17.71
N ALA A 267 -14.43 -9.40 16.40
CA ALA A 267 -15.00 -8.51 15.39
C ALA A 267 -16.53 -8.47 15.49
N GLU A 268 -17.19 -9.64 15.57
CA GLU A 268 -18.66 -9.76 15.74
C GLU A 268 -19.15 -9.02 16.99
N ASN A 269 -18.46 -9.17 18.12
CA ASN A 269 -18.80 -8.45 19.36
C ASN A 269 -18.73 -6.92 19.23
N ARG A 270 -17.92 -6.43 18.29
CA ARG A 270 -17.79 -5.01 17.97
C ARG A 270 -18.75 -4.55 16.86
N GLY A 271 -19.57 -5.45 16.30
CA GLY A 271 -20.42 -5.18 15.14
C GLY A 271 -19.64 -4.88 13.87
N GLN A 272 -18.40 -5.41 13.77
CA GLN A 272 -17.52 -5.24 12.61
C GLN A 272 -17.36 -6.55 11.85
N THR A 273 -17.13 -6.49 10.54
CA THR A 273 -16.62 -7.65 9.81
C THR A 273 -15.16 -7.91 10.21
N MET A 274 -14.65 -9.12 9.92
CA MET A 274 -13.24 -9.44 10.18
C MET A 274 -12.29 -8.49 9.43
N ALA A 275 -12.62 -8.10 8.20
CA ALA A 275 -11.83 -7.15 7.42
C ALA A 275 -11.82 -5.75 8.07
N GLN A 276 -12.97 -5.26 8.50
CA GLN A 276 -13.09 -3.97 9.21
C GLN A 276 -12.30 -3.98 10.51
N PHE A 277 -12.41 -5.05 11.28
CA PHE A 277 -11.68 -5.22 12.55
C PHE A 277 -10.16 -5.20 12.34
N ALA A 278 -9.67 -5.94 11.33
CA ALA A 278 -8.25 -5.99 11.02
C ALA A 278 -7.72 -4.64 10.53
N LEU A 279 -8.47 -3.92 9.69
CA LEU A 279 -8.09 -2.58 9.23
C LEU A 279 -8.12 -1.56 10.35
N ALA A 280 -9.16 -1.59 11.21
CA ALA A 280 -9.23 -0.74 12.38
C ALA A 280 -8.03 -0.95 13.31
N TRP A 281 -7.63 -2.21 13.52
CA TRP A 281 -6.45 -2.53 14.33
C TRP A 281 -5.14 -2.00 13.71
N VAL A 282 -4.97 -2.11 12.40
CA VAL A 282 -3.79 -1.56 11.69
C VAL A 282 -3.72 -0.04 11.85
N LEU A 283 -4.86 0.64 11.81
CA LEU A 283 -4.97 2.11 11.89
C LEU A 283 -5.03 2.66 13.31
N ARG A 284 -5.04 1.78 14.34
CA ARG A 284 -5.15 2.21 15.74
C ARG A 284 -4.05 3.18 16.13
N GLU A 285 -4.38 4.18 16.93
CA GLU A 285 -3.46 5.10 17.60
C GLU A 285 -2.41 5.80 16.70
N GLY A 286 -2.66 5.91 15.39
CA GLY A 286 -1.86 6.76 14.50
C GLY A 286 -0.45 6.25 14.15
N SER A 287 -0.11 5.00 14.49
CA SER A 287 1.18 4.40 14.11
C SER A 287 1.31 4.13 12.61
N VAL A 288 0.17 4.00 11.92
CA VAL A 288 0.07 3.81 10.48
C VAL A 288 -0.70 4.98 9.87
N THR A 289 -0.09 5.65 8.90
CA THR A 289 -0.69 6.78 8.19
C THR A 289 -1.85 6.32 7.31
N SER A 290 -1.67 5.21 6.59
CA SER A 290 -2.66 4.67 5.66
C SER A 290 -2.55 3.15 5.55
N ALA A 291 -3.68 2.46 5.55
CA ALA A 291 -3.77 1.04 5.24
C ALA A 291 -4.03 0.87 3.73
N LEU A 292 -3.12 0.18 3.05
CA LEU A 292 -3.19 -0.04 1.60
C LEU A 292 -3.96 -1.32 1.31
N ILE A 293 -5.21 -1.17 0.89
CA ILE A 293 -6.08 -2.29 0.56
C ILE A 293 -5.95 -2.70 -0.91
N GLY A 294 -6.14 -3.98 -1.19
CA GLY A 294 -6.48 -4.49 -2.53
C GLY A 294 -7.95 -4.87 -2.58
N ALA A 295 -8.60 -4.70 -3.74
CA ALA A 295 -10.00 -5.06 -3.90
C ALA A 295 -10.27 -5.75 -5.24
N SER A 296 -11.14 -6.75 -5.24
CA SER A 296 -11.64 -7.41 -6.45
C SER A 296 -13.02 -6.90 -6.87
N SER A 297 -13.76 -6.25 -5.96
CA SER A 297 -15.09 -5.69 -6.21
C SER A 297 -15.31 -4.35 -5.49
N ILE A 298 -16.38 -3.66 -5.84
CA ILE A 298 -16.81 -2.40 -5.21
C ILE A 298 -17.21 -2.64 -3.76
N GLU A 299 -17.92 -3.71 -3.49
CA GLU A 299 -18.41 -4.05 -2.15
C GLU A 299 -17.25 -4.22 -1.15
N GLN A 300 -16.11 -4.78 -1.62
CA GLN A 300 -14.92 -4.89 -0.78
C GLN A 300 -14.31 -3.50 -0.46
N ILE A 301 -14.37 -2.56 -1.39
CA ILE A 301 -13.88 -1.19 -1.15
C ILE A 301 -14.78 -0.52 -0.10
N GLU A 302 -16.09 -0.62 -0.26
CA GLU A 302 -17.08 -0.07 0.68
C GLU A 302 -16.94 -0.68 2.08
N GLU A 303 -16.85 -2.01 2.15
CA GLU A 303 -16.63 -2.74 3.41
C GLU A 303 -15.36 -2.27 4.11
N ASN A 304 -14.26 -2.15 3.37
CA ASN A 304 -12.97 -1.74 3.93
C ASN A 304 -12.97 -0.28 4.41
N VAL A 305 -13.61 0.63 3.68
CA VAL A 305 -13.74 2.04 4.11
C VAL A 305 -14.60 2.15 5.36
N ALA A 306 -15.63 1.33 5.50
CA ALA A 306 -16.48 1.31 6.69
C ALA A 306 -15.74 0.88 7.97
N ALA A 307 -14.49 0.38 7.89
CA ALA A 307 -13.64 0.17 9.06
C ALA A 307 -13.40 1.45 9.85
N LEU A 308 -13.43 2.61 9.18
CA LEU A 308 -13.21 3.93 9.79
C LEU A 308 -14.30 4.34 10.79
N ASN A 309 -15.45 3.68 10.76
CA ASN A 309 -16.57 3.97 11.68
C ASN A 309 -16.25 3.57 13.13
N ASN A 310 -15.28 2.67 13.37
CA ASN A 310 -14.91 2.25 14.73
C ASN A 310 -13.42 1.83 14.77
N LEU A 311 -12.54 2.80 15.03
CA LEU A 311 -11.09 2.62 15.15
C LEU A 311 -10.61 2.44 16.60
N SER A 312 -11.48 2.67 17.60
CA SER A 312 -11.10 2.64 19.00
C SER A 312 -10.98 1.19 19.52
N PHE A 313 -9.93 0.92 20.28
CA PHE A 313 -9.73 -0.36 20.98
C PHE A 313 -9.55 -0.12 22.47
N SER A 314 -10.17 -0.97 23.31
CA SER A 314 -9.85 -0.98 24.72
C SER A 314 -8.52 -1.68 24.97
N ARG A 315 -7.92 -1.47 26.14
CA ARG A 315 -6.69 -2.19 26.53
C ARG A 315 -6.90 -3.69 26.62
N GLU A 316 -8.08 -4.09 27.09
CA GLU A 316 -8.47 -5.49 27.23
C GLU A 316 -8.59 -6.16 25.86
N GLU A 317 -9.19 -5.46 24.87
CA GLU A 317 -9.25 -5.95 23.48
C GLU A 317 -7.86 -6.12 22.87
N LEU A 318 -6.99 -5.13 23.01
CA LEU A 318 -5.60 -5.21 22.49
C LEU A 318 -4.84 -6.36 23.14
N HIS A 319 -4.97 -6.55 24.47
CA HIS A 319 -4.32 -7.65 25.17
C HIS A 319 -4.87 -9.02 24.73
N ALA A 320 -6.17 -9.14 24.51
CA ALA A 320 -6.79 -10.35 23.98
C ALA A 320 -6.27 -10.67 22.56
N ILE A 321 -6.17 -9.65 21.69
CA ILE A 321 -5.59 -9.81 20.35
C ILE A 321 -4.14 -10.31 20.45
N ASP A 322 -3.30 -9.68 21.28
CA ASP A 322 -1.91 -10.07 21.50
C ASP A 322 -1.79 -11.52 21.98
N SER A 323 -2.72 -11.98 22.83
CA SER A 323 -2.76 -13.35 23.32
C SER A 323 -3.11 -14.37 22.22
N ILE A 324 -3.96 -14.00 21.26
CA ILE A 324 -4.37 -14.86 20.15
C ILE A 324 -3.28 -14.95 19.09
N VAL A 325 -2.73 -13.81 18.67
CA VAL A 325 -1.78 -13.79 17.54
C VAL A 325 -0.35 -14.12 17.94
N GLY A 326 -0.02 -13.96 19.22
CA GLY A 326 1.34 -14.01 19.75
C GLY A 326 2.00 -12.64 19.68
N SER A 327 2.75 -12.29 20.71
CA SER A 327 3.64 -11.14 20.68
C SER A 327 4.97 -11.60 20.09
N ASP A 328 5.18 -11.42 18.79
CA ASP A 328 6.53 -11.45 18.22
C ASP A 328 7.27 -10.20 18.74
N LYS A 329 7.78 -10.30 19.99
CA LYS A 329 8.72 -9.35 20.59
C LYS A 329 10.12 -9.91 20.55
#